data_30a8adc6991358642d45800b686632c1
#
_entry.id   30a8adc6991358642d45800b686632c1
#
_cell.length_a   1.000
_cell.length_b   1.000
_cell.length_c   1.000
_cell.angle_alpha   90.00
_cell.angle_beta   90.00
_cell.angle_gamma   90.00
#
_symmetry.space_group_name_H-M   'P 1'
#
loop_
_entity.id
_entity.type
_entity.pdbx_description
1 polymer ?
#
loop_
_entity_poly.entity_id
_entity_poly.type
_entity_poly.pdbx_seq_one_letter_code
_entity_poly.pdbx_strand_id
1 'polypeptide(L)'
;MSSSFVNLINSSKPTLVDFYATWCGPCKTMSPILDDLKVKIGDKATVLKVDVDKNPAAAAKFQVRGVPTLILFKNGEVKWRQSGVVAANDLKSLIAKYL
;
A
#
# COMPACT_ATOMS: atom_id res chain seq x y z
N MET A 1 2.50 -13.40 9.23
CA MET A 1 2.99 -12.07 8.83
C MET A 1 4.10 -11.65 9.77
N SER A 2 5.04 -10.84 9.30
CA SER A 2 6.10 -10.35 10.16
C SER A 2 5.57 -9.34 11.18
N SER A 3 6.20 -9.28 12.36
CA SER A 3 5.82 -8.31 13.38
C SER A 3 6.04 -6.86 12.92
N SER A 4 7.05 -6.60 12.07
CA SER A 4 7.29 -5.26 11.52
C SER A 4 6.15 -4.79 10.63
N PHE A 5 5.60 -5.66 9.77
CA PHE A 5 4.44 -5.34 8.95
C PHE A 5 3.22 -5.03 9.84
N VAL A 6 2.94 -5.87 10.82
CA VAL A 6 1.83 -5.66 11.77
C VAL A 6 2.00 -4.34 12.51
N ASN A 7 3.21 -4.03 12.98
CA ASN A 7 3.50 -2.78 13.69
C ASN A 7 3.27 -1.56 12.80
N LEU A 8 3.68 -1.64 11.53
CA LEU A 8 3.52 -0.52 10.58
C LEU A 8 2.06 -0.22 10.28
N ILE A 9 1.24 -1.25 10.03
CA ILE A 9 -0.18 -1.02 9.75
C ILE A 9 -0.97 -0.60 10.99
N ASN A 10 -0.49 -0.93 12.19
CA ASN A 10 -1.10 -0.52 13.46
C ASN A 10 -0.69 0.89 13.91
N SER A 11 0.22 1.52 13.20
CA SER A 11 0.69 2.87 13.51
C SER A 11 -0.43 3.90 13.40
N SER A 12 -0.34 4.98 14.20
CA SER A 12 -1.19 6.16 14.04
C SER A 12 -0.87 6.94 12.76
N LYS A 13 0.30 6.72 12.19
CA LYS A 13 0.72 7.25 10.90
C LYS A 13 0.09 6.42 9.78
N PRO A 14 -0.54 7.04 8.77
CA PRO A 14 -1.12 6.27 7.67
C PRO A 14 -0.07 5.43 6.95
N THR A 15 -0.43 4.20 6.59
CA THR A 15 0.43 3.28 5.87
C THR A 15 -0.27 2.81 4.61
N LEU A 16 0.27 3.16 3.46
CA LEU A 16 -0.20 2.67 2.16
C LEU A 16 0.58 1.42 1.80
N VAL A 17 -0.13 0.32 1.56
CA VAL A 17 0.48 -0.95 1.17
C VAL A 17 0.10 -1.26 -0.28
N ASP A 18 1.11 -1.48 -1.12
CA ASP A 18 0.95 -1.96 -2.49
C ASP A 18 1.21 -3.47 -2.52
N PHE A 19 0.14 -4.24 -2.64
CA PHE A 19 0.23 -5.68 -2.86
C PHE A 19 0.48 -5.92 -4.34
N TYR A 20 1.64 -6.48 -4.65
CA TYR A 20 2.10 -6.64 -6.04
C TYR A 20 2.63 -8.04 -6.30
N ALA A 21 2.89 -8.33 -7.58
CA ALA A 21 3.62 -9.52 -8.01
C ALA A 21 4.67 -9.12 -9.04
N THR A 22 5.77 -9.86 -9.09
CA THR A 22 6.88 -9.56 -10.01
C THR A 22 6.52 -9.77 -11.48
N TRP A 23 5.54 -10.64 -11.75
CA TRP A 23 5.07 -10.95 -13.11
C TRP A 23 3.97 -10.00 -13.60
N CYS A 24 3.55 -9.06 -12.79
CA CYS A 24 2.39 -8.19 -13.05
C CYS A 24 2.82 -6.92 -13.80
N GLY A 25 2.31 -6.72 -15.01
CA GLY A 25 2.59 -5.53 -15.82
C GLY A 25 2.14 -4.22 -15.16
N PRO A 26 0.87 -4.09 -14.74
CA PRO A 26 0.38 -2.87 -14.07
C PRO A 26 1.12 -2.57 -12.77
N CYS A 27 1.63 -3.59 -12.06
CA CYS A 27 2.44 -3.39 -10.87
C CYS A 27 3.75 -2.65 -11.18
N LYS A 28 4.33 -2.92 -12.35
CA LYS A 28 5.54 -2.23 -12.83
C LYS A 28 5.26 -0.75 -13.12
N THR A 29 4.07 -0.45 -13.63
CA THR A 29 3.62 0.93 -13.82
C THR A 29 3.44 1.64 -12.48
N MET A 30 2.93 0.93 -11.48
CA MET A 30 2.67 1.49 -10.15
C MET A 30 3.96 1.83 -9.39
N SER A 31 5.05 1.10 -9.63
CA SER A 31 6.29 1.27 -8.88
C SER A 31 6.87 2.69 -8.93
N PRO A 32 7.08 3.32 -10.11
CA PRO A 32 7.56 4.70 -10.15
C PRO A 32 6.54 5.72 -9.59
N ILE A 33 5.26 5.42 -9.68
CA ILE A 33 4.22 6.27 -9.07
C ILE A 33 4.39 6.30 -7.55
N LEU A 34 4.67 5.15 -6.94
CA LEU A 34 4.92 5.07 -5.49
C LEU A 34 6.20 5.80 -5.09
N ASP A 35 7.26 5.73 -5.91
CA ASP A 35 8.49 6.47 -5.65
C ASP A 35 8.23 7.97 -5.64
N ASP A 36 7.46 8.48 -6.61
CA ASP A 36 7.05 9.89 -6.67
C ASP A 36 6.19 10.26 -5.45
N LEU A 37 5.27 9.40 -5.07
CA LEU A 37 4.42 9.60 -3.89
C LEU A 37 5.27 9.75 -2.62
N LYS A 38 6.28 8.88 -2.43
CA LYS A 38 7.17 8.95 -1.26
C LYS A 38 7.86 10.32 -1.14
N VAL A 39 8.30 10.87 -2.27
CA VAL A 39 8.90 12.21 -2.29
C VAL A 39 7.89 13.27 -1.86
N LYS A 40 6.66 13.18 -2.37
CA LYS A 40 5.60 14.17 -2.11
C LYS A 40 5.10 14.17 -0.68
N ILE A 41 4.99 12.99 -0.06
CA ILE A 41 4.42 12.88 1.31
C ILE A 41 5.49 12.88 2.40
N GLY A 42 6.75 12.62 2.07
CA GLY A 42 7.84 12.58 3.04
C GLY A 42 7.57 11.57 4.17
N ASP A 43 7.79 11.99 5.40
CA ASP A 43 7.61 11.15 6.59
C ASP A 43 6.20 11.18 7.19
N LYS A 44 5.25 11.85 6.54
CA LYS A 44 3.86 11.97 7.03
C LYS A 44 3.10 10.67 6.92
N ALA A 45 3.49 9.79 6.02
CA ALA A 45 2.89 8.47 5.81
C ALA A 45 3.98 7.48 5.42
N THR A 46 3.68 6.19 5.60
CA THR A 46 4.57 5.11 5.21
C THR A 46 4.04 4.48 3.93
N VAL A 47 4.93 4.16 2.98
CA VAL A 47 4.59 3.44 1.76
C VAL A 47 5.36 2.13 1.75
N LEU A 48 4.64 1.01 1.67
CA LEU A 48 5.20 -0.33 1.66
C LEU A 48 4.81 -1.07 0.40
N LYS A 49 5.66 -1.99 -0.03
CA LYS A 49 5.37 -2.93 -1.12
C LYS A 49 5.43 -4.34 -0.54
N VAL A 50 4.40 -5.13 -0.79
CA VAL A 50 4.29 -6.52 -0.32
C VAL A 50 4.08 -7.43 -1.53
N ASP A 51 5.05 -8.32 -1.77
CA ASP A 51 4.97 -9.34 -2.82
C ASP A 51 4.00 -10.43 -2.37
N VAL A 52 2.89 -10.61 -3.10
CA VAL A 52 1.84 -11.57 -2.72
C VAL A 52 2.32 -13.02 -2.83
N ASP A 53 3.25 -13.31 -3.72
CA ASP A 53 3.80 -14.66 -3.88
C ASP A 53 4.74 -15.05 -2.72
N LYS A 54 5.45 -14.05 -2.18
CA LYS A 54 6.33 -14.24 -1.02
C LYS A 54 5.60 -14.10 0.32
N ASN A 55 4.42 -13.47 0.32
CA ASN A 55 3.66 -13.19 1.52
C ASN A 55 2.19 -13.63 1.34
N PRO A 56 1.95 -14.92 1.05
CA PRO A 56 0.59 -15.38 0.76
C PRO A 56 -0.37 -15.24 1.95
N ALA A 57 0.13 -15.34 3.18
CA ALA A 57 -0.70 -15.17 4.37
C ALA A 57 -1.23 -13.74 4.49
N ALA A 58 -0.42 -12.74 4.20
CA ALA A 58 -0.84 -11.33 4.22
C ALA A 58 -1.88 -11.06 3.13
N ALA A 59 -1.64 -11.56 1.92
CA ALA A 59 -2.58 -11.43 0.80
C ALA A 59 -3.93 -12.07 1.14
N ALA A 60 -3.91 -13.27 1.72
CA ALA A 60 -5.13 -13.98 2.11
C ALA A 60 -5.89 -13.23 3.21
N LYS A 61 -5.18 -12.73 4.22
CA LYS A 61 -5.80 -12.01 5.34
C LYS A 61 -6.58 -10.79 4.85
N PHE A 62 -6.05 -10.05 3.89
CA PHE A 62 -6.71 -8.84 3.38
C PHE A 62 -7.48 -9.11 2.08
N GLN A 63 -7.69 -10.38 1.74
CA GLN A 63 -8.49 -10.81 0.58
C GLN A 63 -8.02 -10.15 -0.72
N VAL A 64 -6.71 -10.09 -0.91
CA VAL A 64 -6.12 -9.58 -2.14
C VAL A 64 -6.21 -10.68 -3.20
N ARG A 65 -7.04 -10.44 -4.23
CA ARG A 65 -7.31 -11.40 -5.31
C ARG A 65 -6.74 -10.99 -6.65
N GLY A 66 -6.42 -9.72 -6.80
CA GLY A 66 -5.80 -9.16 -7.99
C GLY A 66 -4.66 -8.24 -7.63
N VAL A 67 -3.75 -7.99 -8.57
CA VAL A 67 -2.60 -7.11 -8.36
C VAL A 67 -2.50 -6.10 -9.48
N PRO A 68 -2.09 -4.85 -9.20
CA PRO A 68 -1.81 -4.35 -7.86
C PRO A 68 -3.10 -4.10 -7.07
N THR A 69 -3.07 -4.28 -5.77
CA THR A 69 -4.12 -3.83 -4.86
C THR A 69 -3.49 -2.93 -3.82
N LEU A 70 -4.01 -1.71 -3.71
CA LEU A 70 -3.54 -0.71 -2.77
C LEU A 70 -4.50 -0.66 -1.59
N ILE A 71 -3.95 -0.71 -0.37
CA ILE A 71 -4.74 -0.62 0.86
C ILE A 71 -4.11 0.42 1.77
N LEU A 72 -4.92 1.37 2.25
CA LEU A 72 -4.48 2.36 3.24
C LEU A 72 -4.93 1.92 4.62
N PHE A 73 -3.97 1.80 5.52
CA PHE A 73 -4.20 1.44 6.93
C PHE A 73 -3.92 2.63 7.84
N LYS A 74 -4.63 2.68 8.95
CA LYS A 74 -4.33 3.57 10.08
C LYS A 74 -4.86 2.93 11.34
N ASN A 75 -4.03 2.84 12.37
CA ASN A 75 -4.38 2.21 13.66
C ASN A 75 -4.90 0.77 13.49
N GLY A 76 -4.34 0.02 12.54
CA GLY A 76 -4.73 -1.36 12.25
C GLY A 76 -6.00 -1.53 11.44
N GLU A 77 -6.65 -0.42 11.06
CA GLU A 77 -7.90 -0.45 10.31
C GLU A 77 -7.66 -0.15 8.83
N VAL A 78 -8.40 -0.85 7.96
CA VAL A 78 -8.45 -0.53 6.53
C VAL A 78 -9.30 0.73 6.36
N LYS A 79 -8.69 1.80 5.86
CA LYS A 79 -9.37 3.07 5.60
C LYS A 79 -9.83 3.21 4.16
N TRP A 80 -9.11 2.55 3.24
CA TRP A 80 -9.41 2.61 1.82
C TRP A 80 -8.71 1.46 1.11
N ARG A 81 -9.30 0.98 0.03
CA ARG A 81 -8.63 0.03 -0.86
C ARG A 81 -9.09 0.19 -2.30
N GLN A 82 -8.21 -0.08 -3.23
CA GLN A 82 -8.53 -0.07 -4.66
C GLN A 82 -7.55 -0.99 -5.41
N SER A 83 -8.07 -1.75 -6.38
CA SER A 83 -7.25 -2.53 -7.29
C SER A 83 -6.95 -1.71 -8.55
N GLY A 84 -5.79 -1.96 -9.16
CA GLY A 84 -5.35 -1.28 -10.36
C GLY A 84 -4.44 -0.09 -10.08
N VAL A 85 -4.01 0.58 -11.15
CA VAL A 85 -3.09 1.72 -11.08
C VAL A 85 -3.83 2.96 -10.61
N VAL A 86 -3.25 3.68 -9.65
CA VAL A 86 -3.78 4.93 -9.10
C VAL A 86 -2.69 5.99 -9.19
N ALA A 87 -3.05 7.18 -9.66
CA ALA A 87 -2.09 8.28 -9.83
C ALA A 87 -1.57 8.80 -8.49
N ALA A 88 -0.32 9.28 -8.49
CA ALA A 88 0.34 9.76 -7.27
C ALA A 88 -0.42 10.91 -6.61
N ASN A 89 -0.96 11.86 -7.39
CA ASN A 89 -1.71 12.98 -6.84
C ASN A 89 -3.01 12.54 -6.17
N ASP A 90 -3.67 11.52 -6.72
CA ASP A 90 -4.89 10.96 -6.11
C ASP A 90 -4.57 10.27 -4.79
N LEU A 91 -3.46 9.54 -4.74
CA LEU A 91 -2.99 8.90 -3.51
C LEU A 91 -2.57 9.94 -2.45
N LYS A 92 -1.91 11.01 -2.87
CA LYS A 92 -1.54 12.11 -1.97
C LYS A 92 -2.78 12.74 -1.34
N SER A 93 -3.79 13.03 -2.15
CA SER A 93 -5.04 13.63 -1.68
C SER A 93 -5.79 12.70 -0.72
N LEU A 94 -5.80 11.39 -1.03
CA LEU A 94 -6.40 10.37 -0.18
C LEU A 94 -5.70 10.32 1.18
N ILE A 95 -4.37 10.23 1.19
CA ILE A 95 -3.59 10.14 2.42
C ILE A 95 -3.80 11.38 3.29
N ALA A 96 -3.91 12.56 2.68
CA ALA A 96 -4.14 13.81 3.39
C ALA A 96 -5.39 13.78 4.26
N LYS A 97 -6.39 13.00 3.89
CA LYS A 97 -7.63 12.86 4.69
C LYS A 97 -7.42 12.12 6.00
N TYR A 98 -6.31 11.40 6.15
CA TYR A 98 -6.04 10.55 7.31
C TYR A 98 -4.78 10.97 8.09
N LEU A 99 -4.24 12.12 7.79
CA LEU A 99 -3.10 12.67 8.52
C LEU A 99 -3.49 13.15 9.92
#